data_c3ac5ca8ac8170feee821e5ebaaa5837
#
_entry.id   c3ac5ca8ac8170feee821e5ebaaa5837
#
_cell.length_a   1.000
_cell.length_b   1.000
_cell.length_c   1.000
_cell.angle_alpha   90.00
_cell.angle_beta   90.00
_cell.angle_gamma   90.00
#
_symmetry.space_group_name_H-M   'P 1'
#
loop_
_entity.id
_entity.type
_entity.pdbx_description
1 polymer ?
#
loop_
_entity_poly.entity_id
_entity_poly.type
_entity_poly.pdbx_seq_one_letter_code
_entity_poly.pdbx_strand_id
1 'polypeptide(L)'
;SSAASDVYKRQEEELVRLLRQAAPETVGVVLGVNTQPTGAVLGTEYRTLWGADVLTDTLCGLTFRLSVPSFYQVNREMAERLYARAVEFAGLTGTETVLDLYCGAGTITQVMARHAGRVIGAEIVPEAIEDAKANAKRNNVENVEFFCGDASAVAADLAARGLRPVVICVDPPRKGLAPE
;
A
#
# COMPACT_ATOMS: atom_id res chain seq x y z
N SER A 1 -0.69 13.18 -37.20
CA SER A 1 -0.78 12.57 -35.87
C SER A 1 0.12 11.34 -35.68
N SER A 2 0.47 10.57 -36.72
CA SER A 2 1.34 9.41 -36.59
C SER A 2 2.80 9.76 -36.25
N ALA A 3 3.39 10.78 -36.86
CA ALA A 3 4.80 11.16 -36.67
C ALA A 3 5.14 11.62 -35.24
N ALA A 4 4.25 12.38 -34.61
CA ALA A 4 4.46 12.79 -33.20
C ALA A 4 4.38 11.59 -32.24
N SER A 5 3.44 10.67 -32.46
CA SER A 5 3.32 9.42 -31.70
C SER A 5 4.58 8.56 -31.82
N ASP A 6 5.16 8.48 -33.02
CA ASP A 6 6.38 7.70 -33.28
C ASP A 6 7.61 8.32 -32.59
N VAL A 7 7.69 9.67 -32.51
CA VAL A 7 8.77 10.36 -31.80
C VAL A 7 8.72 10.06 -30.30
N TYR A 8 7.55 10.20 -29.67
CA TYR A 8 7.40 9.90 -28.24
C TYR A 8 7.72 8.43 -27.94
N LYS A 9 7.27 7.51 -28.77
CA LYS A 9 7.57 6.10 -28.61
C LYS A 9 9.06 5.78 -28.64
N ARG A 10 9.80 6.38 -29.58
CA ARG A 10 11.26 6.24 -29.65
C ARG A 10 11.97 6.82 -28.43
N GLN A 11 11.48 7.95 -27.90
CA GLN A 11 12.03 8.56 -26.68
C GLN A 11 11.80 7.64 -25.46
N GLU A 12 10.65 7.01 -25.35
CA GLU A 12 10.35 6.05 -24.28
C GLU A 12 11.23 4.79 -24.36
N GLU A 13 11.41 4.24 -25.55
CA GLU A 13 12.29 3.08 -25.78
C GLU A 13 13.75 3.43 -25.40
N GLU A 14 14.23 4.60 -25.77
CA GLU A 14 15.57 5.08 -25.44
C GLU A 14 15.71 5.31 -23.91
N LEU A 15 14.71 5.91 -23.27
CA LEU A 15 14.68 6.10 -21.82
C LEU A 15 14.78 4.76 -21.10
N VAL A 16 13.97 3.77 -21.48
CA VAL A 16 14.00 2.40 -20.92
C VAL A 16 15.39 1.78 -21.10
N ARG A 17 15.99 1.93 -22.29
CA ARG A 17 17.33 1.41 -22.58
C ARG A 17 18.39 2.03 -21.64
N LEU A 18 18.37 3.33 -21.47
CA LEU A 18 19.32 4.06 -20.62
C LEU A 18 19.14 3.71 -19.14
N LEU A 19 17.90 3.63 -18.66
CA LEU A 19 17.60 3.24 -17.27
C LEU A 19 18.11 1.83 -16.97
N ARG A 20 17.90 0.87 -17.87
CA ARG A 20 18.39 -0.50 -17.70
C ARG A 20 19.92 -0.61 -17.79
N GLN A 21 20.57 0.28 -18.51
CA GLN A 21 22.04 0.36 -18.50
C GLN A 21 22.59 0.96 -17.22
N ALA A 22 21.92 1.99 -16.69
CA ALA A 22 22.34 2.66 -15.46
C ALA A 22 22.04 1.83 -14.20
N ALA A 23 20.94 1.05 -14.21
CA ALA A 23 20.49 0.21 -13.10
C ALA A 23 20.08 -1.18 -13.66
N PRO A 24 21.03 -2.10 -13.84
CA PRO A 24 20.76 -3.43 -14.42
C PRO A 24 19.75 -4.27 -13.62
N GLU A 25 19.60 -4.00 -12.33
CA GLU A 25 18.65 -4.63 -11.42
C GLU A 25 17.20 -4.17 -11.62
N THR A 26 16.96 -3.18 -12.49
CA THR A 26 15.61 -2.69 -12.80
C THR A 26 14.75 -3.83 -13.34
N VAL A 27 13.60 -4.08 -12.70
CA VAL A 27 12.64 -5.13 -13.09
C VAL A 27 11.49 -4.61 -13.94
N GLY A 28 11.24 -3.30 -13.91
CA GLY A 28 10.17 -2.65 -14.67
C GLY A 28 10.34 -1.15 -14.76
N VAL A 29 9.72 -0.55 -15.77
CA VAL A 29 9.62 0.90 -15.96
C VAL A 29 8.17 1.25 -16.23
N VAL A 30 7.58 2.05 -15.36
CA VAL A 30 6.18 2.50 -15.47
C VAL A 30 6.16 4.02 -15.59
N LEU A 31 5.46 4.52 -16.60
CA LEU A 31 5.19 5.93 -16.80
C LEU A 31 3.91 6.31 -16.04
N GLY A 32 4.00 7.23 -15.10
CA GLY A 32 2.85 7.88 -14.49
C GLY A 32 2.58 9.23 -15.17
N VAL A 33 1.35 9.48 -15.58
CA VAL A 33 0.92 10.75 -16.16
C VAL A 33 0.14 11.53 -15.11
N ASN A 34 0.69 12.68 -14.70
CA ASN A 34 0.04 13.59 -13.78
C ASN A 34 -0.36 14.87 -14.51
N THR A 35 -1.64 15.03 -14.79
CA THR A 35 -2.21 16.22 -15.44
C THR A 35 -2.83 17.19 -14.44
N GLN A 36 -2.82 16.87 -13.14
CA GLN A 36 -3.43 17.70 -12.11
C GLN A 36 -2.46 18.83 -11.70
N PRO A 37 -2.93 20.09 -11.61
CA PRO A 37 -2.13 21.22 -11.16
C PRO A 37 -1.99 21.23 -9.62
N THR A 38 -1.74 20.08 -9.03
CA THR A 38 -1.64 19.90 -7.57
C THR A 38 -0.23 19.48 -7.21
N GLY A 39 0.14 19.59 -5.93
CA GLY A 39 1.40 19.07 -5.40
C GLY A 39 1.46 17.54 -5.30
N ALA A 40 0.46 16.82 -5.81
CA ALA A 40 0.47 15.36 -5.84
C ALA A 40 1.56 14.88 -6.81
N VAL A 41 2.43 14.00 -6.33
CA VAL A 41 3.53 13.42 -7.12
C VAL A 41 2.99 12.33 -8.06
N LEU A 42 2.01 11.56 -7.59
CA LEU A 42 1.43 10.46 -8.36
C LEU A 42 0.26 10.95 -9.21
N GLY A 43 0.24 10.52 -10.47
CA GLY A 43 -0.87 10.74 -11.39
C GLY A 43 -1.99 9.72 -11.23
N THR A 44 -2.99 9.82 -12.10
CA THR A 44 -4.14 8.89 -12.14
C THR A 44 -4.03 7.88 -13.27
N GLU A 45 -3.08 8.06 -14.18
CA GLU A 45 -2.86 7.17 -15.33
C GLU A 45 -1.45 6.59 -15.26
N TYR A 46 -1.36 5.27 -15.43
CA TYR A 46 -0.10 4.54 -15.43
C TYR A 46 0.00 3.65 -16.68
N ARG A 47 1.19 3.63 -17.28
CA ARG A 47 1.46 2.79 -18.45
C ARG A 47 2.82 2.12 -18.29
N THR A 48 2.84 0.81 -18.36
CA THR A 48 4.07 0.03 -18.35
C THR A 48 4.82 0.24 -19.65
N LEU A 49 6.03 0.78 -19.58
CA LEU A 49 6.92 0.95 -20.72
C LEU A 49 7.75 -0.31 -20.97
N TRP A 50 8.14 -0.99 -19.88
CA TRP A 50 8.92 -2.21 -19.95
C TRP A 50 8.82 -3.01 -18.64
N GLY A 51 8.92 -4.35 -18.75
CA GLY A 51 9.05 -5.25 -17.62
C GLY A 51 7.79 -5.35 -16.75
N ALA A 52 7.97 -5.47 -15.44
CA ALA A 52 6.88 -5.59 -14.48
C ALA A 52 6.27 -4.22 -14.16
N ASP A 53 4.97 -4.22 -13.90
CA ASP A 53 4.18 -3.07 -13.43
C ASP A 53 4.03 -3.02 -11.91
N VAL A 54 4.67 -3.96 -11.23
CA VAL A 54 4.60 -4.13 -9.78
C VAL A 54 5.97 -4.44 -9.21
N LEU A 55 6.19 -4.03 -7.95
CA LEU A 55 7.31 -4.43 -7.14
C LEU A 55 6.90 -5.55 -6.20
N THR A 56 7.77 -6.51 -5.98
CA THR A 56 7.60 -7.55 -4.94
C THR A 56 8.72 -7.42 -3.93
N ASP A 57 8.38 -7.32 -2.65
CA ASP A 57 9.34 -7.25 -1.56
C ASP A 57 8.88 -8.10 -0.37
N THR A 58 9.81 -8.37 0.56
CA THR A 58 9.54 -9.12 1.78
C THR A 58 9.74 -8.23 3.00
N LEU A 59 8.72 -8.14 3.87
CA LEU A 59 8.74 -7.36 5.10
C LEU A 59 8.18 -8.21 6.25
N CYS A 60 8.88 -8.29 7.38
CA CYS A 60 8.50 -9.11 8.52
C CYS A 60 8.22 -10.59 8.15
N GLY A 61 8.91 -11.13 7.14
CA GLY A 61 8.70 -12.49 6.65
C GLY A 61 7.41 -12.72 5.87
N LEU A 62 6.73 -11.64 5.45
CA LEU A 62 5.58 -11.65 4.55
C LEU A 62 5.98 -11.08 3.20
N THR A 63 5.43 -11.62 2.11
CA THR A 63 5.71 -11.16 0.75
C THR A 63 4.61 -10.21 0.27
N PHE A 64 5.00 -9.01 -0.12
CA PHE A 64 4.09 -7.99 -0.62
C PHE A 64 4.33 -7.72 -2.09
N ARG A 65 3.25 -7.72 -2.86
CA ARG A 65 3.20 -7.18 -4.21
C ARG A 65 2.59 -5.79 -4.14
N LEU A 66 3.24 -4.83 -4.76
CA LEU A 66 2.94 -3.41 -4.64
C LEU A 66 2.74 -2.82 -6.03
N SER A 67 1.61 -2.22 -6.27
CA SER A 67 1.36 -1.42 -7.46
C SER A 67 1.95 -0.01 -7.29
N VAL A 68 2.11 0.72 -8.39
CA VAL A 68 2.72 2.07 -8.38
C VAL A 68 2.02 3.07 -7.45
N PRO A 69 0.66 3.11 -7.35
CA PRO A 69 -0.01 4.02 -6.43
C PRO A 69 0.11 3.63 -4.96
N SER A 70 0.52 2.41 -4.65
CA SER A 70 0.58 1.94 -3.26
C SER A 70 1.78 2.50 -2.53
N PHE A 71 1.54 3.09 -1.36
CA PHE A 71 2.63 3.50 -0.47
C PHE A 71 3.30 2.28 0.15
N TYR A 72 4.62 2.33 0.26
CA TYR A 72 5.43 1.30 0.91
C TYR A 72 6.63 1.89 1.65
N GLN A 73 6.95 1.33 2.80
CA GLN A 73 8.10 1.74 3.63
C GLN A 73 9.41 1.26 3.00
N VAL A 74 10.14 2.16 2.34
CA VAL A 74 11.37 1.83 1.60
C VAL A 74 12.55 1.44 2.51
N ASN A 75 12.57 1.91 3.75
CA ASN A 75 13.57 1.50 4.74
C ASN A 75 13.07 0.26 5.48
N ARG A 76 13.33 -0.91 4.89
CA ARG A 76 12.86 -2.20 5.40
C ARG A 76 13.24 -2.46 6.85
N GLU A 77 14.50 -2.28 7.22
CA GLU A 77 14.98 -2.55 8.58
C GLU A 77 14.25 -1.70 9.62
N MET A 78 14.07 -0.41 9.32
CA MET A 78 13.34 0.48 10.23
C MET A 78 11.85 0.19 10.25
N ALA A 79 11.25 -0.21 9.13
CA ALA A 79 9.85 -0.62 9.06
C ALA A 79 9.60 -1.89 9.89
N GLU A 80 10.48 -2.88 9.82
CA GLU A 80 10.38 -4.10 10.62
C GLU A 80 10.49 -3.79 12.12
N ARG A 81 11.41 -2.91 12.52
CA ARG A 81 11.51 -2.43 13.92
C ARG A 81 10.28 -1.67 14.37
N LEU A 82 9.74 -0.77 13.52
CA LEU A 82 8.54 -0.02 13.82
C LEU A 82 7.34 -0.95 14.02
N TYR A 83 7.15 -1.91 13.13
CA TYR A 83 6.04 -2.85 13.21
C TYR A 83 6.15 -3.80 14.41
N ALA A 84 7.37 -4.25 14.74
CA ALA A 84 7.61 -5.02 15.96
C ALA A 84 7.23 -4.22 17.22
N ARG A 85 7.57 -2.93 17.28
CA ARG A 85 7.16 -2.04 18.39
C ARG A 85 5.67 -1.80 18.43
N ALA A 86 5.02 -1.62 17.28
CA ALA A 86 3.56 -1.47 17.21
C ALA A 86 2.84 -2.72 17.76
N VAL A 87 3.29 -3.93 17.39
CA VAL A 87 2.76 -5.20 17.92
C VAL A 87 3.01 -5.31 19.43
N GLU A 88 4.21 -4.96 19.91
CA GLU A 88 4.53 -4.96 21.34
C GLU A 88 3.61 -4.01 22.12
N PHE A 89 3.43 -2.77 21.67
CA PHE A 89 2.54 -1.80 22.32
C PHE A 89 1.08 -2.19 22.27
N ALA A 90 0.66 -2.87 21.20
CA ALA A 90 -0.70 -3.38 21.07
C ALA A 90 -1.03 -4.48 22.09
N GLY A 91 -0.03 -5.19 22.63
CA GLY A 91 -0.21 -6.21 23.67
C GLY A 91 -1.14 -7.35 23.25
N LEU A 92 -1.08 -7.75 21.96
CA LEU A 92 -1.99 -8.73 21.37
C LEU A 92 -1.74 -10.14 21.93
N THR A 93 -2.83 -10.87 22.22
CA THR A 93 -2.81 -12.23 22.76
C THR A 93 -3.41 -13.28 21.84
N GLY A 94 -3.90 -12.87 20.66
CA GLY A 94 -4.47 -13.74 19.63
C GLY A 94 -6.00 -13.73 19.56
N THR A 95 -6.68 -12.95 20.40
CA THR A 95 -8.16 -12.90 20.45
C THR A 95 -8.74 -11.53 20.08
N GLU A 96 -7.91 -10.51 20.07
CA GLU A 96 -8.33 -9.13 19.92
C GLU A 96 -8.79 -8.82 18.49
N THR A 97 -9.71 -7.86 18.38
CA THR A 97 -10.01 -7.16 17.13
C THR A 97 -9.21 -5.87 17.06
N VAL A 98 -8.42 -5.73 16.00
CA VAL A 98 -7.61 -4.55 15.69
C VAL A 98 -8.23 -3.82 14.51
N LEU A 99 -8.25 -2.50 14.56
CA LEU A 99 -8.61 -1.63 13.44
C LEU A 99 -7.36 -0.89 12.98
N ASP A 100 -6.98 -1.07 11.71
CA ASP A 100 -5.85 -0.42 11.08
C ASP A 100 -6.36 0.63 10.09
N LEU A 101 -6.24 1.89 10.47
CA LEU A 101 -6.68 3.03 9.67
C LEU A 101 -5.50 3.55 8.84
N TYR A 102 -5.75 3.78 7.54
CA TYR A 102 -4.74 4.10 6.52
C TYR A 102 -3.83 2.90 6.20
N CYS A 103 -4.43 1.71 6.04
CA CYS A 103 -3.69 0.45 5.96
C CYS A 103 -2.84 0.27 4.68
N GLY A 104 -3.01 1.12 3.67
CA GLY A 104 -2.29 1.01 2.39
C GLY A 104 -2.43 -0.38 1.77
N ALA A 105 -1.32 -0.97 1.34
CA ALA A 105 -1.26 -2.34 0.81
C ALA A 105 -1.37 -3.45 1.88
N GLY A 106 -1.77 -3.10 3.11
CA GLY A 106 -2.04 -4.03 4.21
C GLY A 106 -0.79 -4.59 4.88
N THR A 107 0.31 -3.85 4.89
CA THR A 107 1.58 -4.35 5.44
C THR A 107 1.52 -4.54 6.95
N ILE A 108 1.20 -3.49 7.72
CA ILE A 108 1.06 -3.59 9.17
C ILE A 108 -0.17 -4.38 9.58
N THR A 109 -1.28 -4.30 8.80
CA THR A 109 -2.48 -5.11 8.98
C THR A 109 -2.14 -6.59 9.07
N GLN A 110 -1.37 -7.11 8.11
CA GLN A 110 -1.02 -8.53 8.05
C GLN A 110 0.00 -8.92 9.12
N VAL A 111 0.93 -8.02 9.47
CA VAL A 111 1.87 -8.26 10.59
C VAL A 111 1.10 -8.38 11.91
N MET A 112 0.16 -7.49 12.19
CA MET A 112 -0.69 -7.56 13.38
C MET A 112 -1.61 -8.78 13.39
N ALA A 113 -2.10 -9.20 12.22
CA ALA A 113 -2.97 -10.38 12.09
C ALA A 113 -2.32 -11.69 12.58
N ARG A 114 -0.99 -11.76 12.59
CA ARG A 114 -0.26 -12.92 13.15
C ARG A 114 -0.35 -13.01 14.68
N HIS A 115 -0.80 -11.94 15.34
CA HIS A 115 -0.84 -11.79 16.78
C HIS A 115 -2.24 -11.46 17.31
N ALA A 116 -3.22 -11.21 16.42
CA ALA A 116 -4.60 -10.84 16.75
C ALA A 116 -5.59 -11.89 16.30
N GLY A 117 -6.78 -11.88 16.88
CA GLY A 117 -7.89 -12.72 16.42
C GLY A 117 -8.48 -12.24 15.09
N ARG A 118 -8.55 -10.93 14.87
CA ARG A 118 -9.06 -10.30 13.65
C ARG A 118 -8.44 -8.93 13.47
N VAL A 119 -8.08 -8.59 12.23
CA VAL A 119 -7.64 -7.22 11.88
C VAL A 119 -8.49 -6.67 10.74
N ILE A 120 -8.92 -5.43 10.87
CA ILE A 120 -9.71 -4.73 9.86
C ILE A 120 -8.89 -3.55 9.37
N GLY A 121 -8.59 -3.52 8.08
CA GLY A 121 -7.88 -2.43 7.40
C GLY A 121 -8.85 -1.49 6.68
N ALA A 122 -8.63 -0.19 6.79
CA ALA A 122 -9.34 0.84 6.04
C ALA A 122 -8.35 1.71 5.25
N GLU A 123 -8.62 1.93 3.97
CA GLU A 123 -7.79 2.71 3.06
C GLU A 123 -8.66 3.36 1.99
N ILE A 124 -8.36 4.60 1.63
CA ILE A 124 -9.15 5.36 0.66
C ILE A 124 -8.80 5.04 -0.79
N VAL A 125 -7.57 4.53 -1.04
CA VAL A 125 -7.06 4.21 -2.38
C VAL A 125 -7.53 2.81 -2.80
N PRO A 126 -8.40 2.67 -3.81
CA PRO A 126 -8.94 1.36 -4.21
C PRO A 126 -7.87 0.37 -4.63
N GLU A 127 -6.84 0.81 -5.36
CA GLU A 127 -5.74 -0.02 -5.84
C GLU A 127 -4.92 -0.60 -4.66
N ALA A 128 -4.73 0.19 -3.60
CA ALA A 128 -4.04 -0.28 -2.40
C ALA A 128 -4.86 -1.34 -1.65
N ILE A 129 -6.19 -1.21 -1.63
CA ILE A 129 -7.10 -2.24 -1.07
C ILE A 129 -7.03 -3.54 -1.88
N GLU A 130 -6.98 -3.47 -3.20
CA GLU A 130 -6.82 -4.67 -4.04
C GLU A 130 -5.44 -5.32 -3.82
N ASP A 131 -4.39 -4.53 -3.69
CA ASP A 131 -3.07 -5.03 -3.30
C ASP A 131 -3.10 -5.67 -1.91
N ALA A 132 -3.76 -5.06 -0.92
CA ALA A 132 -3.89 -5.58 0.44
C ALA A 132 -4.58 -6.96 0.48
N LYS A 133 -5.70 -7.11 -0.24
CA LYS A 133 -6.43 -8.39 -0.38
C LYS A 133 -5.58 -9.45 -1.08
N ALA A 134 -4.92 -9.09 -2.19
CA ALA A 134 -4.06 -10.00 -2.93
C ALA A 134 -2.86 -10.45 -2.09
N ASN A 135 -2.27 -9.55 -1.31
CA ASN A 135 -1.16 -9.83 -0.41
C ASN A 135 -1.59 -10.72 0.75
N ALA A 136 -2.76 -10.49 1.36
CA ALA A 136 -3.29 -11.35 2.40
C ALA A 136 -3.48 -12.80 1.90
N LYS A 137 -4.07 -12.95 0.72
CA LYS A 137 -4.21 -14.26 0.07
C LYS A 137 -2.86 -14.92 -0.22
N ARG A 138 -1.88 -14.16 -0.72
CA ARG A 138 -0.51 -14.64 -1.00
C ARG A 138 0.19 -15.17 0.26
N ASN A 139 -0.01 -14.47 1.37
CA ASN A 139 0.61 -14.79 2.65
C ASN A 139 -0.21 -15.77 3.50
N ASN A 140 -1.34 -16.29 3.00
CA ASN A 140 -2.29 -17.14 3.72
C ASN A 140 -2.76 -16.51 5.05
N VAL A 141 -2.99 -15.18 5.05
CA VAL A 141 -3.53 -14.46 6.20
C VAL A 141 -5.04 -14.34 6.00
N GLU A 142 -5.82 -15.12 6.78
CA GLU A 142 -7.27 -15.27 6.59
C GLU A 142 -8.10 -14.43 7.56
N ASN A 143 -7.51 -13.97 8.67
CA ASN A 143 -8.17 -13.19 9.72
C ASN A 143 -8.10 -11.69 9.50
N VAL A 144 -8.12 -11.25 8.23
CA VAL A 144 -8.10 -9.84 7.83
C VAL A 144 -9.30 -9.50 6.95
N GLU A 145 -9.80 -8.28 7.11
CA GLU A 145 -10.83 -7.69 6.24
C GLU A 145 -10.38 -6.30 5.80
N PHE A 146 -10.73 -5.90 4.57
CA PHE A 146 -10.34 -4.61 4.02
C PHE A 146 -11.54 -3.83 3.50
N PHE A 147 -11.62 -2.56 3.89
CA PHE A 147 -12.66 -1.60 3.49
C PHE A 147 -12.04 -0.44 2.71
N CYS A 148 -12.58 -0.19 1.52
CA CYS A 148 -12.20 0.97 0.72
C CYS A 148 -13.06 2.16 1.11
N GLY A 149 -12.45 3.22 1.64
CA GLY A 149 -13.15 4.44 2.03
C GLY A 149 -12.34 5.33 2.94
N ASP A 150 -12.88 6.50 3.22
CA ASP A 150 -12.30 7.41 4.21
C ASP A 150 -12.23 6.75 5.60
N ALA A 151 -11.09 6.88 6.27
CA ALA A 151 -10.83 6.20 7.54
C ALA A 151 -11.86 6.53 8.63
N SER A 152 -12.27 7.81 8.73
CA SER A 152 -13.25 8.24 9.73
C SER A 152 -14.64 7.69 9.41
N ALA A 153 -15.04 7.71 8.13
CA ALA A 153 -16.32 7.18 7.68
C ALA A 153 -16.42 5.67 7.89
N VAL A 154 -15.35 4.92 7.55
CA VAL A 154 -15.28 3.47 7.78
C VAL A 154 -15.33 3.15 9.27
N ALA A 155 -14.55 3.86 10.10
CA ALA A 155 -14.56 3.66 11.55
C ALA A 155 -15.94 3.93 12.16
N ALA A 156 -16.64 5.00 11.74
CA ALA A 156 -17.97 5.34 12.19
C ALA A 156 -19.01 4.27 11.80
N ASP A 157 -18.98 3.80 10.55
CA ASP A 157 -19.87 2.73 10.08
C ASP A 157 -19.66 1.42 10.84
N LEU A 158 -18.40 1.01 11.03
CA LEU A 158 -18.07 -0.19 11.80
C LEU A 158 -18.53 -0.07 13.26
N ALA A 159 -18.34 1.10 13.88
CA ALA A 159 -18.81 1.37 15.24
C ALA A 159 -20.34 1.31 15.34
N ALA A 160 -21.06 1.85 14.35
CA ALA A 160 -22.53 1.78 14.27
C ALA A 160 -23.03 0.33 14.12
N ARG A 161 -22.28 -0.53 13.46
CA ARG A 161 -22.54 -1.98 13.36
C ARG A 161 -22.15 -2.77 14.62
N GLY A 162 -21.70 -2.10 15.66
CA GLY A 162 -21.36 -2.72 16.94
C GLY A 162 -19.91 -3.21 17.06
N LEU A 163 -19.04 -2.90 16.09
CA LEU A 163 -17.61 -3.21 16.21
C LEU A 163 -17.00 -2.44 17.39
N ARG A 164 -16.23 -3.13 18.20
CA ARG A 164 -15.49 -2.54 19.34
C ARG A 164 -14.05 -3.07 19.28
N PRO A 165 -13.16 -2.41 18.49
CA PRO A 165 -11.77 -2.81 18.45
C PRO A 165 -11.10 -2.55 19.79
N VAL A 166 -10.22 -3.45 20.20
CA VAL A 166 -9.41 -3.29 21.42
C VAL A 166 -8.21 -2.40 21.15
N VAL A 167 -7.70 -2.45 19.91
CA VAL A 167 -6.55 -1.66 19.45
C VAL A 167 -6.93 -0.95 18.15
N ILE A 168 -6.53 0.30 18.03
CA ILE A 168 -6.60 1.07 16.78
C ILE A 168 -5.17 1.47 16.40
N CYS A 169 -4.71 1.01 15.25
CA CYS A 169 -3.47 1.44 14.62
C CYS A 169 -3.77 2.58 13.66
N VAL A 170 -2.98 3.64 13.69
CA VAL A 170 -3.21 4.82 12.87
C VAL A 170 -1.89 5.32 12.32
N ASP A 171 -1.71 5.29 11.01
CA ASP A 171 -0.56 5.87 10.29
C ASP A 171 -1.04 6.90 9.25
N PRO A 172 -1.50 8.09 9.69
CA PRO A 172 -2.10 9.07 8.81
C PRO A 172 -1.06 9.74 7.92
N PRO A 173 -1.48 10.35 6.79
CA PRO A 173 -0.61 11.17 5.98
C PRO A 173 -0.04 12.34 6.80
N ARG A 174 1.03 12.98 6.31
CA ARG A 174 1.76 14.07 7.03
C ARG A 174 0.89 15.24 7.51
N LYS A 175 -0.30 15.41 6.93
CA LYS A 175 -1.29 16.42 7.38
C LYS A 175 -1.94 16.06 8.72
N GLY A 176 -1.72 14.85 9.22
CA GLY A 176 -2.37 14.33 10.42
C GLY A 176 -3.82 13.91 10.20
N LEU A 177 -4.52 13.66 11.30
CA LEU A 177 -5.95 13.39 11.31
C LEU A 177 -6.71 14.70 11.13
N ALA A 178 -7.85 14.68 10.42
CA ALA A 178 -8.74 15.82 10.34
C ALA A 178 -9.25 16.14 11.75
N PRO A 179 -9.29 17.43 12.16
CA PRO A 179 -10.02 17.80 13.36
C PRO A 179 -11.51 17.50 13.14
N GLU A 180 -12.14 16.85 14.08
CA GLU A 180 -13.59 16.74 14.12
C GLU A 180 -14.26 18.05 14.50
#